data_9b414cdc980962bcc3a46ca8da874a7b
#
_entry.id   9b414cdc980962bcc3a46ca8da874a7b
#
_cell.length_a   1.000
_cell.length_b   1.000
_cell.length_c   1.000
_cell.angle_alpha   90.00
_cell.angle_beta   90.00
_cell.angle_gamma   90.00
#
_symmetry.space_group_name_H-M   'P 1'
#
loop_
_entity.id
_entity.type
_entity.pdbx_description
1 polymer ?
#
loop_
_entity_poly.entity_id
_entity_poly.type
_entity_poly.pdbx_seq_one_letter_code
_entity_poly.pdbx_strand_id
1 'polypeptide(L)'
;MIRLSHVCAKYPDKTVFDDLSLTLPDTGAVALMAPSGFGKTTLLRVLAGLKTMEAGEISGLENKKISFLFQEDRLLPWVSAQKNVELVSDADTAKRWFRQMEIPDGSQLPREMSGGMQRRVALARAMAFGGDVLLLDEPFKGLDEALRERIAGRIKGVFSLTILSVHDAQEAELMGARIVRLDESKANV
;
A
#
# COMPACT_ATOMS: atom_id res chain seq x y z
N MET A 1 -14.80 -9.45 -7.65
CA MET A 1 -14.30 -8.26 -8.40
C MET A 1 -14.63 -7.01 -7.60
N ILE A 2 -13.70 -6.08 -7.50
CA ILE A 2 -13.92 -4.77 -6.86
C ILE A 2 -14.37 -3.81 -7.96
N ARG A 3 -15.47 -3.11 -7.75
CA ARG A 3 -16.01 -2.15 -8.71
C ARG A 3 -16.15 -0.79 -8.05
N LEU A 4 -15.61 0.22 -8.72
CA LEU A 4 -15.83 1.63 -8.44
C LEU A 4 -16.78 2.15 -9.52
N SER A 5 -17.84 2.85 -9.14
CA SER A 5 -18.86 3.39 -10.05
C SER A 5 -19.05 4.87 -9.73
N HIS A 6 -18.76 5.73 -10.70
CA HIS A 6 -18.97 7.18 -10.63
C HIS A 6 -18.35 7.84 -9.38
N VAL A 7 -17.14 7.38 -8.98
CA VAL A 7 -16.48 7.86 -7.77
C VAL A 7 -15.98 9.28 -7.95
N CYS A 8 -16.44 10.16 -7.06
CA CYS A 8 -15.97 11.54 -6.95
C CYS A 8 -15.20 11.71 -5.64
N ALA A 9 -13.96 12.20 -5.73
CA ALA A 9 -13.09 12.44 -4.57
C ALA A 9 -12.39 13.79 -4.67
N LYS A 10 -12.57 14.64 -3.64
CA LYS A 10 -12.06 16.01 -3.58
C LYS A 10 -11.28 16.27 -2.30
N TYR A 11 -10.33 17.16 -2.38
CA TYR A 11 -9.75 17.88 -1.25
C TYR A 11 -10.25 19.34 -1.31
N PRO A 12 -10.11 20.15 -0.24
CA PRO A 12 -10.65 21.51 -0.23
C PRO A 12 -10.31 22.34 -1.47
N ASP A 13 -9.08 22.19 -1.97
CA ASP A 13 -8.55 23.00 -3.07
C ASP A 13 -8.36 22.21 -4.38
N LYS A 14 -8.78 20.92 -4.43
CA LYS A 14 -8.51 20.07 -5.60
C LYS A 14 -9.51 18.94 -5.76
N THR A 15 -10.14 18.87 -6.91
CA THR A 15 -10.82 17.64 -7.36
C THR A 15 -9.75 16.65 -7.86
N VAL A 16 -9.78 15.42 -7.34
CA VAL A 16 -8.85 14.35 -7.75
C VAL A 16 -9.52 13.42 -8.74
N PHE A 17 -10.76 13.01 -8.45
CA PHE A 17 -11.61 12.24 -9.34
C PHE A 17 -12.97 12.90 -9.42
N ASP A 18 -13.53 13.02 -10.62
CA ASP A 18 -14.85 13.64 -10.85
C ASP A 18 -15.90 12.65 -11.38
N ASP A 19 -15.50 11.53 -11.89
CA ASP A 19 -16.38 10.42 -12.31
C ASP A 19 -15.58 9.14 -12.57
N LEU A 20 -14.79 8.71 -11.59
CA LEU A 20 -13.94 7.55 -11.78
C LEU A 20 -14.77 6.27 -11.72
N SER A 21 -14.80 5.53 -12.83
CA SER A 21 -15.35 4.17 -12.91
C SER A 21 -14.25 3.19 -13.25
N LEU A 22 -14.05 2.17 -12.41
CA LEU A 22 -12.93 1.23 -12.52
C LEU A 22 -13.34 -0.15 -11.98
N THR A 23 -12.89 -1.20 -12.65
CA THR A 23 -13.04 -2.58 -12.16
C THR A 23 -11.68 -3.20 -11.92
N LEU A 24 -11.48 -3.70 -10.70
CA LEU A 24 -10.25 -4.39 -10.29
C LEU A 24 -10.58 -5.87 -9.97
N PRO A 25 -9.62 -6.79 -10.13
CA PRO A 25 -9.80 -8.17 -9.67
C PRO A 25 -9.95 -8.21 -8.14
N ASP A 26 -10.47 -9.30 -7.63
CA ASP A 26 -10.59 -9.59 -6.20
C ASP A 26 -9.48 -10.48 -5.66
N THR A 27 -8.58 -10.93 -6.53
CA THR A 27 -7.41 -11.73 -6.18
C THR A 27 -6.19 -11.35 -7.02
N GLY A 28 -5.01 -11.75 -6.54
CA GLY A 28 -3.75 -11.50 -7.22
C GLY A 28 -3.13 -10.14 -6.89
N ALA A 29 -2.35 -9.59 -7.83
CA ALA A 29 -1.70 -8.29 -7.63
C ALA A 29 -2.08 -7.32 -8.77
N VAL A 30 -2.32 -6.06 -8.39
CA VAL A 30 -2.66 -4.95 -9.30
C VAL A 30 -1.72 -3.78 -9.03
N ALA A 31 -1.05 -3.29 -10.05
CA ALA A 31 -0.22 -2.10 -10.00
C ALA A 31 -0.95 -0.90 -10.62
N LEU A 32 -1.20 0.11 -9.82
CA LEU A 32 -1.75 1.39 -10.27
C LEU A 32 -0.63 2.26 -10.82
N MET A 33 -0.66 2.55 -12.10
CA MET A 33 0.33 3.37 -12.76
C MET A 33 -0.32 4.64 -13.31
N ALA A 34 0.24 5.79 -12.97
CA ALA A 34 -0.16 7.10 -13.48
C ALA A 34 0.95 8.13 -13.20
N PRO A 35 0.94 9.28 -13.85
CA PRO A 35 1.82 10.40 -13.52
C PRO A 35 1.72 10.82 -12.04
N SER A 36 2.76 11.48 -11.52
CA SER A 36 2.71 12.03 -10.16
C SER A 36 1.56 13.03 -10.02
N GLY A 37 0.89 13.00 -8.87
CA GLY A 37 -0.24 13.90 -8.59
C GLY A 37 -1.58 13.48 -9.22
N PHE A 38 -1.62 12.39 -9.97
CA PHE A 38 -2.84 11.89 -10.61
C PHE A 38 -3.87 11.26 -9.65
N GLY A 39 -3.49 11.04 -8.39
CA GLY A 39 -4.43 10.52 -7.39
C GLY A 39 -4.27 9.06 -7.00
N LYS A 40 -3.17 8.37 -7.35
CA LYS A 40 -2.92 6.97 -6.93
C LYS A 40 -3.09 6.79 -5.42
N THR A 41 -2.44 7.62 -4.61
CA THR A 41 -2.59 7.65 -3.15
C THR A 41 -4.03 7.90 -2.70
N THR A 42 -4.74 8.80 -3.39
CA THR A 42 -6.15 9.08 -3.08
C THR A 42 -7.02 7.87 -3.38
N LEU A 43 -6.81 7.19 -4.50
CA LEU A 43 -7.53 5.96 -4.84
C LEU A 43 -7.31 4.87 -3.79
N LEU A 44 -6.06 4.64 -3.38
CA LEU A 44 -5.75 3.68 -2.31
C LEU A 44 -6.46 4.06 -0.99
N ARG A 45 -6.48 5.35 -0.62
CA ARG A 45 -7.18 5.83 0.59
C ARG A 45 -8.70 5.66 0.49
N VAL A 46 -9.27 5.87 -0.68
CA VAL A 46 -10.71 5.66 -0.94
C VAL A 46 -11.04 4.17 -0.82
N LEU A 47 -10.25 3.28 -1.43
CA LEU A 47 -10.42 1.82 -1.30
C LEU A 47 -10.29 1.34 0.16
N ALA A 48 -9.45 1.99 0.95
CA ALA A 48 -9.27 1.67 2.38
C ALA A 48 -10.37 2.26 3.29
N GLY A 49 -11.28 3.07 2.76
CA GLY A 49 -12.25 3.81 3.58
C GLY A 49 -11.64 4.95 4.40
N LEU A 50 -10.38 5.33 4.11
CA LEU A 50 -9.64 6.40 4.81
C LEU A 50 -9.90 7.79 4.22
N LYS A 51 -10.52 7.85 3.08
CA LYS A 51 -11.00 9.07 2.42
C LYS A 51 -12.45 8.86 1.97
N THR A 52 -13.34 9.72 2.41
CA THR A 52 -14.72 9.71 1.97
C THR A 52 -14.84 10.17 0.52
N MET A 53 -15.77 9.57 -0.19
CA MET A 53 -16.18 9.99 -1.52
C MET A 53 -17.30 11.03 -1.39
N GLU A 54 -17.34 11.99 -2.28
CA GLU A 54 -18.44 12.95 -2.39
C GLU A 54 -19.63 12.35 -3.15
N ALA A 55 -19.36 11.42 -4.08
CA ALA A 55 -20.36 10.69 -4.85
C ALA A 55 -19.80 9.34 -5.32
N GLY A 56 -20.68 8.48 -5.84
CA GLY A 56 -20.35 7.16 -6.35
C GLY A 56 -20.44 6.06 -5.29
N GLU A 57 -20.04 4.87 -5.67
CA GLU A 57 -20.05 3.69 -4.80
C GLU A 57 -18.84 2.77 -5.06
N ILE A 58 -18.47 1.99 -4.05
CA ILE A 58 -17.49 0.92 -4.16
C ILE A 58 -18.13 -0.37 -3.66
N SER A 59 -17.99 -1.44 -4.44
CA SER A 59 -18.44 -2.78 -4.07
C SER A 59 -17.31 -3.80 -4.18
N GLY A 60 -17.45 -4.93 -3.47
CA GLY A 60 -16.49 -6.04 -3.47
C GLY A 60 -15.40 -5.95 -2.41
N LEU A 61 -15.47 -4.94 -1.51
CA LEU A 61 -14.60 -4.80 -0.34
C LEU A 61 -15.35 -4.99 0.99
N GLU A 62 -16.64 -5.30 0.95
CA GLU A 62 -17.47 -5.51 2.13
C GLU A 62 -16.91 -6.65 2.98
N ASN A 63 -16.79 -6.40 4.28
CA ASN A 63 -16.25 -7.36 5.26
C ASN A 63 -14.79 -7.81 5.01
N LYS A 64 -14.05 -7.14 4.12
CA LYS A 64 -12.63 -7.41 3.91
C LYS A 64 -11.78 -6.67 4.94
N LYS A 65 -10.86 -7.41 5.57
CA LYS A 65 -9.83 -6.79 6.41
C LYS A 65 -8.74 -6.23 5.50
N ILE A 66 -8.57 -4.91 5.52
CA ILE A 66 -7.63 -4.19 4.66
C ILE A 66 -6.39 -3.78 5.47
N SER A 67 -5.22 -4.19 5.01
CA SER A 67 -3.94 -3.68 5.49
C SER A 67 -3.44 -2.58 4.57
N PHE A 68 -2.82 -1.53 5.15
CA PHE A 68 -2.38 -0.36 4.40
C PHE A 68 -0.94 0.03 4.75
N LEU A 69 -0.09 0.15 3.72
CA LEU A 69 1.20 0.82 3.80
C LEU A 69 1.06 2.23 3.24
N PHE A 70 1.23 3.24 4.08
CA PHE A 70 1.18 4.65 3.67
C PHE A 70 2.45 5.07 2.93
N GLN A 71 2.36 6.13 2.13
CA GLN A 71 3.51 6.74 1.46
C GLN A 71 4.55 7.26 2.47
N GLU A 72 4.09 7.88 3.57
CA GLU A 72 4.92 8.15 4.74
C GLU A 72 4.91 6.93 5.65
N ASP A 73 6.03 6.61 6.29
CA ASP A 73 6.16 5.38 7.10
C ASP A 73 5.31 5.40 8.37
N ARG A 74 4.97 6.60 8.88
CA ARG A 74 4.09 6.80 10.05
C ARG A 74 4.46 5.92 11.23
N LEU A 75 5.74 5.78 11.50
CA LEU A 75 6.22 5.10 12.67
C LEU A 75 6.08 6.02 13.89
N LEU A 76 5.72 5.43 15.03
CA LEU A 76 5.72 6.17 16.31
C LEU A 76 7.18 6.42 16.71
N PRO A 77 7.63 7.70 16.77
CA PRO A 77 9.05 8.01 16.92
C PRO A 77 9.62 7.72 18.31
N TRP A 78 8.75 7.53 19.30
CA TRP A 78 9.11 7.30 20.70
C TRP A 78 9.07 5.84 21.15
N VAL A 79 8.74 4.91 20.25
CA VAL A 79 8.80 3.47 20.52
C VAL A 79 9.72 2.79 19.51
N SER A 80 10.31 1.66 19.92
CA SER A 80 11.21 0.90 19.07
C SER A 80 10.53 0.40 17.78
N ALA A 81 11.33 0.03 16.81
CA ALA A 81 10.85 -0.57 15.57
C ALA A 81 9.99 -1.81 15.85
N GLN A 82 10.45 -2.69 16.74
CA GLN A 82 9.70 -3.86 17.13
C GLN A 82 8.35 -3.49 17.74
N LYS A 83 8.31 -2.53 18.65
CA LYS A 83 7.05 -2.05 19.25
C LYS A 83 6.10 -1.45 18.21
N ASN A 84 6.62 -0.76 17.20
CA ASN A 84 5.80 -0.27 16.08
C ASN A 84 5.05 -1.39 15.34
N VAL A 85 5.63 -2.58 15.23
CA VAL A 85 4.98 -3.75 14.60
C VAL A 85 4.09 -4.48 15.59
N GLU A 86 4.49 -4.61 16.86
CA GLU A 86 3.70 -5.23 17.92
C GLU A 86 2.41 -4.47 18.26
N LEU A 87 2.26 -3.21 17.84
CA LEU A 87 0.99 -2.48 17.98
C LEU A 87 -0.17 -3.15 17.22
N VAL A 88 0.13 -3.93 16.20
CA VAL A 88 -0.86 -4.56 15.31
C VAL A 88 -0.77 -6.09 15.28
N SER A 89 0.18 -6.68 16.01
CA SER A 89 0.44 -8.12 16.02
C SER A 89 1.05 -8.59 17.34
N ASP A 90 1.18 -9.90 17.50
CA ASP A 90 1.98 -10.49 18.57
C ASP A 90 3.49 -10.40 18.29
N ALA A 91 4.30 -10.67 19.33
CA ALA A 91 5.76 -10.58 19.26
C ALA A 91 6.38 -11.59 18.27
N ASP A 92 5.81 -12.77 18.12
CA ASP A 92 6.35 -13.80 17.23
C ASP A 92 6.08 -13.47 15.76
N THR A 93 4.91 -12.95 15.47
CA THR A 93 4.55 -12.38 14.15
C THR A 93 5.45 -11.20 13.81
N ALA A 94 5.69 -10.29 14.74
CA ALA A 94 6.61 -9.17 14.55
C ALA A 94 8.03 -9.67 14.22
N LYS A 95 8.59 -10.59 15.01
CA LYS A 95 9.92 -11.18 14.77
C LYS A 95 10.01 -11.89 13.42
N ARG A 96 8.94 -12.60 13.00
CA ARG A 96 8.89 -13.23 11.69
C ARG A 96 9.01 -12.19 10.58
N TRP A 97 8.25 -11.11 10.63
CA TRP A 97 8.28 -10.07 9.61
C TRP A 97 9.56 -9.25 9.65
N PHE A 98 10.20 -9.06 10.80
CA PHE A 98 11.53 -8.48 10.90
C PHE A 98 12.56 -9.28 10.10
N ARG A 99 12.57 -10.59 10.26
CA ARG A 99 13.44 -11.47 9.45
C ARG A 99 13.14 -11.39 7.97
N GLN A 100 11.85 -11.39 7.59
CA GLN A 100 11.44 -11.28 6.20
C GLN A 100 11.82 -9.92 5.58
N MET A 101 11.82 -8.87 6.35
CA MET A 101 12.19 -7.52 5.90
C MET A 101 13.69 -7.21 6.09
N GLU A 102 14.51 -8.19 6.47
CA GLU A 102 15.95 -8.02 6.71
C GLU A 102 16.24 -6.87 7.70
N ILE A 103 15.45 -6.76 8.76
CA ILE A 103 15.67 -5.77 9.82
C ILE A 103 16.50 -6.44 10.92
N PRO A 104 17.76 -6.01 11.12
CA PRO A 104 18.69 -6.72 12.00
C PRO A 104 18.39 -6.49 13.48
N ASP A 105 17.95 -5.29 13.84
CA ASP A 105 17.70 -4.90 15.22
C ASP A 105 16.37 -4.15 15.35
N GLY A 106 15.44 -4.75 16.08
CA GLY A 106 14.13 -4.16 16.36
C GLY A 106 14.10 -3.23 17.56
N SER A 107 15.20 -3.10 18.32
CA SER A 107 15.27 -2.26 19.52
C SER A 107 15.46 -0.78 19.19
N GLN A 108 15.97 -0.45 18.01
CA GLN A 108 16.25 0.90 17.56
C GLN A 108 14.97 1.75 17.46
N LEU A 109 15.10 3.03 17.78
CA LEU A 109 14.05 4.02 17.52
C LEU A 109 14.06 4.44 16.03
N PRO A 110 12.91 4.85 15.45
CA PRO A 110 12.86 5.28 14.06
C PRO A 110 13.90 6.33 13.67
N ARG A 111 14.20 7.30 14.55
CA ARG A 111 15.21 8.34 14.32
C ARG A 111 16.64 7.83 14.17
N GLU A 112 16.92 6.62 14.63
CA GLU A 112 18.23 5.96 14.59
C GLU A 112 18.39 5.09 13.33
N MET A 113 17.35 4.99 12.52
CA MET A 113 17.27 4.17 11.32
C MET A 113 17.42 4.99 10.05
N SER A 114 18.02 4.38 9.02
CA SER A 114 17.95 4.93 7.66
C SER A 114 16.50 4.96 7.14
N GLY A 115 16.20 5.80 6.15
CA GLY A 115 14.88 5.86 5.53
C GLY A 115 14.44 4.51 4.97
N GLY A 116 15.35 3.77 4.31
CA GLY A 116 15.05 2.43 3.81
C GLY A 116 14.77 1.41 4.94
N MET A 117 15.39 1.56 6.11
CA MET A 117 15.07 0.74 7.28
C MET A 117 13.69 1.09 7.83
N GLN A 118 13.37 2.38 7.97
CA GLN A 118 12.05 2.83 8.40
C GLN A 118 10.96 2.32 7.46
N ARG A 119 11.19 2.39 6.13
CA ARG A 119 10.29 1.84 5.12
C ARG A 119 10.02 0.35 5.33
N ARG A 120 11.06 -0.43 5.59
CA ARG A 120 10.95 -1.88 5.86
C ARG A 120 10.20 -2.17 7.15
N VAL A 121 10.37 -1.36 8.20
CA VAL A 121 9.58 -1.48 9.44
C VAL A 121 8.11 -1.18 9.20
N ALA A 122 7.78 -0.12 8.44
CA ALA A 122 6.41 0.20 8.08
C ALA A 122 5.77 -0.92 7.24
N LEU A 123 6.52 -1.51 6.31
CA LEU A 123 6.08 -2.66 5.54
C LEU A 123 5.89 -3.90 6.43
N ALA A 124 6.84 -4.19 7.34
CA ALA A 124 6.69 -5.27 8.32
C ALA A 124 5.40 -5.11 9.16
N ARG A 125 5.07 -3.88 9.57
CA ARG A 125 3.84 -3.57 10.30
C ARG A 125 2.60 -3.84 9.45
N ALA A 126 2.59 -3.41 8.19
CA ALA A 126 1.47 -3.68 7.29
C ALA A 126 1.28 -5.18 7.06
N MET A 127 2.36 -5.92 6.86
CA MET A 127 2.32 -7.38 6.69
C MET A 127 1.88 -8.10 7.97
N ALA A 128 2.33 -7.65 9.14
CA ALA A 128 2.00 -8.24 10.44
C ALA A 128 0.53 -8.00 10.82
N PHE A 129 -0.08 -6.89 10.39
CA PHE A 129 -1.50 -6.62 10.57
C PHE A 129 -2.37 -7.69 9.89
N GLY A 130 -1.90 -8.26 8.77
CA GLY A 130 -2.61 -9.29 8.02
C GLY A 130 -3.95 -8.80 7.45
N GLY A 131 -4.70 -9.72 6.88
CA GLY A 131 -6.01 -9.44 6.31
C GLY A 131 -6.21 -10.06 4.92
N ASP A 132 -7.25 -9.63 4.23
CA ASP A 132 -7.63 -10.12 2.91
C ASP A 132 -7.00 -9.31 1.78
N VAL A 133 -6.88 -7.99 1.99
CA VAL A 133 -6.41 -7.02 0.99
C VAL A 133 -5.23 -6.24 1.55
N LEU A 134 -4.17 -6.13 0.76
CA LEU A 134 -3.00 -5.32 1.04
C LEU A 134 -2.94 -4.13 0.08
N LEU A 135 -2.97 -2.93 0.61
CA LEU A 135 -2.80 -1.69 -0.14
C LEU A 135 -1.43 -1.09 0.14
N LEU A 136 -0.64 -0.86 -0.91
CA LEU A 136 0.74 -0.42 -0.80
C LEU A 136 0.95 0.89 -1.58
N ASP A 137 1.27 1.96 -0.88
CA ASP A 137 1.57 3.25 -1.50
C ASP A 137 3.09 3.44 -1.60
N GLU A 138 3.66 3.29 -2.81
CA GLU A 138 5.10 3.35 -3.12
C GLU A 138 5.94 2.41 -2.23
N PRO A 139 5.68 1.09 -2.21
CA PRO A 139 6.25 0.19 -1.21
C PRO A 139 7.78 0.11 -1.20
N PHE A 140 8.41 0.33 -2.34
CA PHE A 140 9.84 0.12 -2.53
C PHE A 140 10.67 1.41 -2.50
N LYS A 141 10.04 2.54 -2.15
CA LYS A 141 10.73 3.83 -2.06
C LYS A 141 11.92 3.75 -1.09
N GLY A 142 13.08 4.22 -1.58
CA GLY A 142 14.31 4.26 -0.78
C GLY A 142 15.02 2.92 -0.58
N LEU A 143 14.60 1.86 -1.28
CA LEU A 143 15.30 0.57 -1.34
C LEU A 143 16.16 0.50 -2.60
N ASP A 144 17.37 -0.06 -2.46
CA ASP A 144 18.18 -0.43 -3.61
C ASP A 144 17.53 -1.59 -4.40
N GLU A 145 17.96 -1.79 -5.64
CA GLU A 145 17.38 -2.76 -6.57
C GLU A 145 17.40 -4.19 -6.02
N ALA A 146 18.54 -4.63 -5.52
CA ALA A 146 18.70 -6.00 -5.01
C ALA A 146 17.83 -6.26 -3.75
N LEU A 147 17.71 -5.27 -2.87
CA LEU A 147 16.84 -5.36 -1.70
C LEU A 147 15.36 -5.32 -2.09
N ARG A 148 15.00 -4.49 -3.08
CA ARG A 148 13.64 -4.40 -3.63
C ARG A 148 13.17 -5.76 -4.16
N GLU A 149 13.99 -6.43 -4.97
CA GLU A 149 13.69 -7.77 -5.49
C GLU A 149 13.44 -8.80 -4.38
N ARG A 150 14.32 -8.83 -3.38
CA ARG A 150 14.19 -9.77 -2.26
C ARG A 150 12.92 -9.50 -1.44
N ILE A 151 12.64 -8.23 -1.13
CA ILE A 151 11.44 -7.86 -0.37
C ILE A 151 10.17 -8.14 -1.17
N ALA A 152 10.14 -7.79 -2.47
CA ALA A 152 9.01 -8.10 -3.34
C ALA A 152 8.70 -9.61 -3.37
N GLY A 153 9.74 -10.45 -3.51
CA GLY A 153 9.58 -11.91 -3.48
C GLY A 153 9.00 -12.45 -2.17
N ARG A 154 9.19 -11.75 -1.04
CA ARG A 154 8.68 -12.17 0.28
C ARG A 154 7.27 -11.72 0.59
N ILE A 155 6.80 -10.65 -0.04
CA ILE A 155 5.43 -10.13 0.16
C ILE A 155 4.46 -10.59 -0.92
N LYS A 156 4.97 -10.98 -2.09
CA LYS A 156 4.17 -11.46 -3.21
C LYS A 156 3.34 -12.68 -2.82
N GLY A 157 2.04 -12.62 -3.08
CA GLY A 157 1.12 -13.74 -2.85
C GLY A 157 0.77 -14.03 -1.38
N VAL A 158 1.19 -13.18 -0.43
CA VAL A 158 0.84 -13.35 0.99
C VAL A 158 -0.62 -12.99 1.26
N PHE A 159 -1.15 -12.00 0.56
CA PHE A 159 -2.55 -11.60 0.64
C PHE A 159 -3.33 -12.11 -0.57
N SER A 160 -4.62 -12.34 -0.42
CA SER A 160 -5.50 -12.74 -1.52
C SER A 160 -5.50 -11.70 -2.64
N LEU A 161 -5.45 -10.42 -2.28
CA LEU A 161 -5.33 -9.31 -3.20
C LEU A 161 -4.28 -8.31 -2.69
N THR A 162 -3.41 -7.85 -3.59
CA THR A 162 -2.50 -6.73 -3.34
C THR A 162 -2.72 -5.65 -4.39
N ILE A 163 -2.96 -4.41 -3.97
CA ILE A 163 -3.04 -3.25 -4.87
C ILE A 163 -1.91 -2.29 -4.47
N LEU A 164 -1.05 -1.95 -5.43
CA LEU A 164 0.11 -1.09 -5.16
C LEU A 164 0.18 0.07 -6.13
N SER A 165 0.59 1.24 -5.64
CA SER A 165 1.00 2.34 -6.50
C SER A 165 2.47 2.15 -6.88
N VAL A 166 2.78 2.32 -8.17
CA VAL A 166 4.14 2.17 -8.72
C VAL A 166 4.52 3.37 -9.56
N HIS A 167 5.83 3.60 -9.68
CA HIS A 167 6.39 4.61 -10.56
C HIS A 167 6.79 4.04 -11.92
N ASP A 168 7.20 2.78 -11.98
CA ASP A 168 7.65 2.10 -13.19
C ASP A 168 7.07 0.69 -13.33
N ALA A 169 7.22 0.13 -14.52
CA ALA A 169 6.73 -1.22 -14.83
C ALA A 169 7.55 -2.32 -14.15
N GLN A 170 8.80 -2.05 -13.79
CA GLN A 170 9.67 -3.01 -13.10
C GLN A 170 9.08 -3.39 -11.73
N GLU A 171 8.60 -2.40 -10.96
CA GLU A 171 7.96 -2.66 -9.66
C GLU A 171 6.71 -3.54 -9.81
N ALA A 172 5.92 -3.32 -10.87
CA ALA A 172 4.76 -4.17 -11.16
C ALA A 172 5.18 -5.61 -11.51
N GLU A 173 6.23 -5.78 -12.30
CA GLU A 173 6.76 -7.09 -12.69
C GLU A 173 7.29 -7.88 -11.49
N LEU A 174 8.06 -7.25 -10.60
CA LEU A 174 8.55 -7.88 -9.36
C LEU A 174 7.40 -8.47 -8.53
N MET A 175 6.28 -7.76 -8.45
CA MET A 175 5.08 -8.22 -7.75
C MET A 175 4.23 -9.19 -8.57
N GLY A 176 4.53 -9.40 -9.86
CA GLY A 176 3.68 -10.13 -10.79
C GLY A 176 2.30 -9.48 -10.93
N ALA A 177 2.26 -8.15 -10.85
CA ALA A 177 1.05 -7.38 -10.81
C ALA A 177 0.55 -7.03 -12.22
N ARG A 178 -0.76 -7.12 -12.42
CA ARG A 178 -1.42 -6.57 -13.61
C ARG A 178 -1.38 -5.04 -13.53
N ILE A 179 -0.84 -4.40 -14.55
CA ILE A 179 -0.80 -2.93 -14.61
C ILE A 179 -2.19 -2.40 -15.01
N VAL A 180 -2.70 -1.50 -14.18
CA VAL A 180 -3.87 -0.67 -14.45
C VAL A 180 -3.40 0.78 -14.56
N ARG A 181 -3.52 1.34 -15.76
CA ARG A 181 -3.19 2.74 -16.01
C ARG A 181 -4.40 3.60 -15.69
N LEU A 182 -4.16 4.59 -14.84
CA LEU A 182 -5.11 5.65 -14.59
C LEU A 182 -4.73 6.79 -15.55
N ASP A 183 -5.56 7.03 -16.53
CA ASP A 183 -5.40 8.10 -17.52
C ASP A 183 -6.57 9.10 -17.41
N GLU A 184 -6.42 10.27 -18.05
CA GLU A 184 -7.41 11.35 -18.00
C GLU A 184 -8.78 10.92 -18.55
N SER A 185 -8.82 9.90 -19.42
CA SER A 185 -10.08 9.38 -19.96
C SER A 185 -10.92 8.63 -18.91
N LYS A 186 -10.29 8.25 -17.77
CA LYS A 186 -10.96 7.60 -16.62
C LYS A 186 -11.17 8.55 -15.43
N ALA A 187 -10.63 9.76 -15.52
CA ALA A 187 -10.72 10.76 -14.46
C ALA A 187 -11.64 11.96 -14.82
N ASN A 188 -11.98 12.11 -16.09
CA ASN A 188 -12.78 13.23 -16.63
C ASN A 188 -13.67 12.72 -17.75
N VAL A 189 -14.78 12.10 -17.44
CA VAL A 189 -15.94 12.04 -18.34
C VAL A 189 -17.19 12.08 -17.49
#